data_04fb9079078c2d4dfdf239edd71c57d7
#
_entry.id   04fb9079078c2d4dfdf239edd71c57d7
#
_cell.length_a   1.000
_cell.length_b   1.000
_cell.length_c   1.000
_cell.angle_alpha   90.00
_cell.angle_beta   90.00
_cell.angle_gamma   90.00
#
_symmetry.space_group_name_H-M   'P 1'
#
loop_
_entity.id
_entity.type
_entity.pdbx_description
1 polymer ?
#
loop_
_entity_poly.entity_id
_entity_poly.type
_entity_poly.pdbx_seq_one_letter_code
_entity_poly.pdbx_strand_id
1 'polypeptide(L)'
;MAITLPDARQLSDEVLEALRLRAVHGCELGFTEADVADLLGLARETVSRWWSAYVQQGPDALPGNRTGRPVGTGRSLSDEQARRLQDLIDNNSPEELGIPSPLWSRRAVQDLIRSEYGIAMPVRTVGEYLKRWGYTAKKPRRHARDQDPDEVNKWLNETYPKLARKASEEGADILWCDETGVAADAYPGFGYAREGQRATLEVPKPHIRINMISAISNEGLLRFMTYKGNMNGALFLGFLGRLLRGATRKIYLIADRLKAHDTAEVRQWLAEHKDRIELVPLPTYSPELNADEYLNNDIKGNVKAFGLPQNKEELRSLIQTFMRKLLHLPDHVMSYFLHPCVAYAAVH
;
A
#
# COMPACT_ATOMS: atom_id res chain seq x y z
N MET A 1 -57.99 -8.78 -9.49
CA MET A 1 -57.00 -8.83 -8.41
C MET A 1 -56.67 -7.40 -8.08
N ALA A 2 -56.86 -6.94 -6.81
CA ALA A 2 -56.42 -5.64 -6.40
C ALA A 2 -54.91 -5.67 -6.19
N ILE A 3 -54.19 -4.63 -6.67
CA ILE A 3 -52.78 -4.45 -6.43
C ILE A 3 -52.56 -4.07 -4.98
N THR A 4 -51.72 -4.81 -4.26
CA THR A 4 -51.32 -4.44 -2.88
C THR A 4 -50.09 -3.56 -2.93
N LEU A 5 -50.18 -2.31 -2.48
CA LEU A 5 -49.04 -1.41 -2.40
C LEU A 5 -48.18 -1.73 -1.17
N PRO A 6 -46.88 -1.56 -1.23
CA PRO A 6 -46.00 -1.73 -0.06
C PRO A 6 -46.27 -0.66 0.99
N ASP A 7 -46.05 -0.98 2.27
CA ASP A 7 -46.15 -0.02 3.36
C ASP A 7 -45.16 1.15 3.14
N ALA A 8 -45.67 2.39 3.14
CA ALA A 8 -44.85 3.57 2.90
C ALA A 8 -43.65 3.71 3.88
N ARG A 9 -43.74 3.13 5.09
CA ARG A 9 -42.66 3.12 6.10
C ARG A 9 -41.45 2.27 5.69
N GLN A 10 -41.59 1.39 4.66
CA GLN A 10 -40.53 0.53 4.14
C GLN A 10 -39.88 1.12 2.90
N LEU A 11 -40.37 2.24 2.38
CA LEU A 11 -39.85 2.90 1.21
C LEU A 11 -38.60 3.73 1.54
N SER A 12 -37.72 3.91 0.57
CA SER A 12 -36.54 4.77 0.72
C SER A 12 -36.95 6.25 0.85
N ASP A 13 -36.08 7.05 1.48
CA ASP A 13 -36.30 8.49 1.63
C ASP A 13 -36.59 9.18 0.32
N GLU A 14 -35.90 8.80 -0.78
CA GLU A 14 -36.10 9.37 -2.12
C GLU A 14 -37.49 9.08 -2.68
N VAL A 15 -37.98 7.84 -2.48
CA VAL A 15 -39.33 7.44 -2.90
C VAL A 15 -40.39 8.16 -2.09
N LEU A 16 -40.16 8.29 -0.77
CA LEU A 16 -41.09 9.05 0.13
C LEU A 16 -41.13 10.52 -0.25
N GLU A 17 -40.00 11.12 -0.66
CA GLU A 17 -39.96 12.51 -1.11
C GLU A 17 -40.74 12.69 -2.42
N ALA A 18 -40.59 11.79 -3.39
CA ALA A 18 -41.38 11.80 -4.62
C ALA A 18 -42.86 11.62 -4.38
N LEU A 19 -43.27 10.75 -3.42
CA LEU A 19 -44.65 10.57 -3.05
C LEU A 19 -45.23 11.82 -2.37
N ARG A 20 -44.43 12.50 -1.54
CA ARG A 20 -44.83 13.76 -0.86
C ARG A 20 -45.10 14.86 -1.87
N LEU A 21 -44.21 15.05 -2.85
CA LEU A 21 -44.42 16.01 -3.92
C LEU A 21 -45.71 15.72 -4.71
N ARG A 22 -45.95 14.45 -5.08
CA ARG A 22 -47.15 14.05 -5.80
C ARG A 22 -48.41 14.22 -4.97
N ALA A 23 -48.38 13.94 -3.66
CA ALA A 23 -49.50 14.11 -2.77
C ALA A 23 -49.90 15.60 -2.66
N VAL A 24 -48.91 16.49 -2.45
CA VAL A 24 -49.14 17.92 -2.42
C VAL A 24 -49.72 18.45 -3.73
N HIS A 25 -49.10 18.01 -4.86
CA HIS A 25 -49.59 18.41 -6.20
C HIS A 25 -51.03 17.93 -6.46
N GLY A 26 -51.42 16.74 -6.01
CA GLY A 26 -52.80 16.25 -6.09
C GLY A 26 -53.75 17.15 -5.33
N CYS A 27 -53.39 17.63 -4.11
CA CYS A 27 -54.19 18.56 -3.35
C CYS A 27 -54.29 19.95 -4.02
N GLU A 28 -53.20 20.45 -4.64
CA GLU A 28 -53.22 21.70 -5.43
C GLU A 28 -54.18 21.63 -6.61
N LEU A 29 -54.31 20.45 -7.25
CA LEU A 29 -55.27 20.23 -8.36
C LEU A 29 -56.71 20.12 -7.89
N GLY A 30 -56.97 20.18 -6.55
CA GLY A 30 -58.32 20.19 -5.99
C GLY A 30 -58.85 18.81 -5.57
N PHE A 31 -58.03 17.75 -5.62
CA PHE A 31 -58.41 16.44 -5.05
C PHE A 31 -58.44 16.51 -3.56
N THR A 32 -59.37 15.76 -2.96
CA THR A 32 -59.41 15.68 -1.49
C THR A 32 -58.22 14.91 -0.92
N GLU A 33 -57.81 15.22 0.30
CA GLU A 33 -56.74 14.49 0.99
C GLU A 33 -57.00 12.98 1.09
N ALA A 34 -58.28 12.57 1.13
CA ALA A 34 -58.68 11.17 1.17
C ALA A 34 -58.43 10.51 -0.21
N ASP A 35 -58.86 11.14 -1.32
CA ASP A 35 -58.68 10.64 -2.66
C ASP A 35 -57.18 10.48 -3.02
N VAL A 36 -56.39 11.47 -2.63
CA VAL A 36 -54.92 11.44 -2.82
C VAL A 36 -54.27 10.33 -1.99
N ALA A 37 -54.69 10.14 -0.75
CA ALA A 37 -54.21 9.10 0.13
C ALA A 37 -54.51 7.70 -0.45
N ASP A 38 -55.75 7.48 -0.91
CA ASP A 38 -56.18 6.23 -1.49
C ASP A 38 -55.40 5.94 -2.82
N LEU A 39 -55.23 6.95 -3.68
CA LEU A 39 -54.49 6.82 -4.94
C LEU A 39 -53.01 6.44 -4.73
N LEU A 40 -52.35 7.01 -3.72
CA LEU A 40 -50.94 6.82 -3.45
C LEU A 40 -50.66 5.69 -2.45
N GLY A 41 -51.70 5.05 -1.90
CA GLY A 41 -51.55 4.00 -0.86
C GLY A 41 -50.94 4.53 0.43
N LEU A 42 -51.36 5.74 0.82
CA LEU A 42 -50.89 6.43 2.05
C LEU A 42 -52.01 6.57 3.06
N ALA A 43 -51.67 6.77 4.33
CA ALA A 43 -52.64 7.15 5.32
C ALA A 43 -53.08 8.63 5.10
N ARG A 44 -54.38 8.91 5.20
CA ARG A 44 -54.94 10.26 5.04
C ARG A 44 -54.24 11.28 5.93
N GLU A 45 -53.94 10.92 7.18
CA GLU A 45 -53.23 11.78 8.15
C GLU A 45 -51.85 12.19 7.68
N THR A 46 -51.19 11.32 6.86
CA THR A 46 -49.88 11.60 6.27
C THR A 46 -50.01 12.67 5.18
N VAL A 47 -50.98 12.53 4.28
CA VAL A 47 -51.28 13.52 3.25
C VAL A 47 -51.70 14.86 3.86
N SER A 48 -52.61 14.84 4.85
CA SER A 48 -53.06 16.03 5.57
C SER A 48 -51.93 16.80 6.22
N ARG A 49 -51.01 16.08 6.86
CA ARG A 49 -49.80 16.70 7.48
C ARG A 49 -48.90 17.36 6.45
N TRP A 50 -48.64 16.69 5.32
CA TRP A 50 -47.82 17.24 4.26
C TRP A 50 -48.46 18.45 3.58
N TRP A 51 -49.76 18.37 3.32
CA TRP A 51 -50.52 19.48 2.76
C TRP A 51 -50.58 20.69 3.67
N SER A 52 -50.88 20.50 4.95
CA SER A 52 -50.87 21.56 5.97
C SER A 52 -49.52 22.24 6.11
N ALA A 53 -48.41 21.44 6.10
CA ALA A 53 -47.06 22.00 6.15
C ALA A 53 -46.75 22.84 4.90
N TYR A 54 -47.14 22.37 3.73
CA TYR A 54 -46.94 23.08 2.47
C TYR A 54 -47.75 24.40 2.44
N VAL A 55 -49.00 24.38 2.87
CA VAL A 55 -49.83 25.61 2.92
C VAL A 55 -49.24 26.64 3.87
N GLN A 56 -48.62 26.22 4.97
CA GLN A 56 -48.07 27.13 5.99
C GLN A 56 -46.69 27.65 5.64
N GLN A 57 -45.83 26.85 5.03
CA GLN A 57 -44.39 27.13 4.88
C GLN A 57 -43.93 27.08 3.42
N GLY A 58 -44.81 26.76 2.47
CA GLY A 58 -44.46 26.65 1.05
C GLY A 58 -43.63 25.40 0.70
N PRO A 59 -42.98 25.41 -0.47
CA PRO A 59 -42.18 24.28 -0.98
C PRO A 59 -41.07 23.83 -0.04
N ASP A 60 -40.55 24.73 0.80
CA ASP A 60 -39.45 24.43 1.73
C ASP A 60 -39.84 23.46 2.85
N ALA A 61 -41.15 23.24 3.07
CA ALA A 61 -41.66 22.25 4.03
C ALA A 61 -41.65 20.80 3.49
N LEU A 62 -41.41 20.61 2.19
CA LEU A 62 -41.50 19.30 1.53
C LEU A 62 -40.26 18.42 1.67
N PRO A 63 -39.02 18.93 1.76
CA PRO A 63 -37.86 18.09 2.04
C PRO A 63 -38.07 17.30 3.34
N GLY A 64 -37.86 15.99 3.27
CA GLY A 64 -37.96 15.12 4.45
C GLY A 64 -36.94 15.52 5.51
N ASN A 65 -37.38 15.73 6.71
CA ASN A 65 -36.47 15.81 7.84
C ASN A 65 -35.75 14.46 7.97
N ARG A 66 -34.43 14.45 7.84
CA ARG A 66 -33.62 13.25 8.06
C ARG A 66 -33.96 12.68 9.43
N THR A 67 -34.57 11.47 9.42
CA THR A 67 -34.85 10.74 10.66
C THR A 67 -33.51 10.28 11.25
N GLY A 68 -33.30 10.53 12.53
CA GLY A 68 -32.11 10.11 13.24
C GLY A 68 -31.50 11.20 14.12
N ARG A 69 -30.52 10.81 14.90
CA ARG A 69 -29.80 11.73 15.77
C ARG A 69 -28.97 12.71 14.93
N PRO A 70 -29.02 14.02 15.14
CA PRO A 70 -28.22 15.00 14.43
C PRO A 70 -26.73 14.61 14.43
N VAL A 71 -26.08 14.79 13.28
CA VAL A 71 -24.65 14.48 13.12
C VAL A 71 -23.86 15.28 14.17
N GLY A 72 -23.03 14.58 14.95
CA GLY A 72 -22.22 15.22 16.01
C GLY A 72 -22.82 15.20 17.40
N THR A 73 -24.11 14.93 17.57
CA THR A 73 -24.72 14.83 18.90
C THR A 73 -24.16 13.64 19.69
N GLY A 74 -23.61 13.89 20.89
CA GLY A 74 -23.01 12.89 21.77
C GLY A 74 -21.59 12.50 21.36
N ARG A 75 -20.86 13.36 20.67
CA ARG A 75 -19.44 13.24 20.53
C ARG A 75 -18.74 13.37 21.87
N SER A 76 -17.77 12.49 22.15
CA SER A 76 -16.96 12.54 23.38
C SER A 76 -15.86 13.61 23.32
N LEU A 77 -15.54 14.12 22.15
CA LEU A 77 -14.55 15.16 21.90
C LEU A 77 -15.20 16.39 21.29
N SER A 78 -14.81 17.58 21.74
CA SER A 78 -15.14 18.83 21.06
C SER A 78 -14.38 18.93 19.72
N ASP A 79 -14.82 19.85 18.84
CA ASP A 79 -14.14 20.08 17.56
C ASP A 79 -12.73 20.69 17.76
N GLU A 80 -12.50 21.42 18.83
CA GLU A 80 -11.19 21.95 19.20
C GLU A 80 -10.26 20.84 19.71
N GLN A 81 -10.75 19.96 20.60
CA GLN A 81 -10.02 18.79 21.07
C GLN A 81 -9.65 17.87 19.91
N ALA A 82 -10.59 17.65 18.99
CA ALA A 82 -10.35 16.83 17.80
C ALA A 82 -9.26 17.41 16.90
N ARG A 83 -9.26 18.70 16.64
CA ARG A 83 -8.20 19.38 15.86
C ARG A 83 -6.85 19.27 16.56
N ARG A 84 -6.80 19.55 17.87
CA ARG A 84 -5.55 19.44 18.63
C ARG A 84 -4.96 18.03 18.60
N LEU A 85 -5.80 16.98 18.70
CA LEU A 85 -5.35 15.59 18.60
C LEU A 85 -4.80 15.26 17.20
N GLN A 86 -5.43 15.78 16.14
CA GLN A 86 -4.93 15.62 14.79
C GLN A 86 -3.55 16.29 14.63
N ASP A 87 -3.38 17.51 15.09
CA ASP A 87 -2.10 18.21 15.08
C ASP A 87 -1.00 17.44 15.83
N LEU A 88 -1.34 16.84 16.97
CA LEU A 88 -0.39 16.02 17.73
C LEU A 88 -0.01 14.75 16.97
N ILE A 89 -0.98 14.08 16.34
CA ILE A 89 -0.75 12.85 15.56
C ILE A 89 0.08 13.13 14.30
N ASP A 90 -0.16 14.26 13.63
CA ASP A 90 0.50 14.58 12.36
C ASP A 90 1.94 15.05 12.57
N ASN A 91 2.24 15.70 13.69
CA ASN A 91 3.54 16.35 13.92
C ASN A 91 4.46 15.61 14.90
N ASN A 92 3.98 14.55 15.57
CA ASN A 92 4.78 13.81 16.55
C ASN A 92 4.64 12.30 16.37
N SER A 93 5.65 11.57 16.78
CA SER A 93 5.52 10.12 17.01
C SER A 93 4.87 9.85 18.36
N PRO A 94 4.27 8.65 18.59
CA PRO A 94 3.74 8.31 19.91
C PRO A 94 4.81 8.37 21.02
N GLU A 95 6.04 7.96 20.73
CA GLU A 95 7.18 7.94 21.67
C GLU A 95 7.54 9.34 22.15
N GLU A 96 7.53 10.35 21.27
CA GLU A 96 7.78 11.75 21.61
C GLU A 96 6.74 12.34 22.57
N LEU A 97 5.52 11.80 22.55
CA LEU A 97 4.43 12.17 23.47
C LEU A 97 4.35 11.22 24.70
N GLY A 98 5.37 10.39 24.94
CA GLY A 98 5.46 9.49 26.08
C GLY A 98 4.54 8.27 25.99
N ILE A 99 4.00 7.96 24.82
CA ILE A 99 3.16 6.78 24.59
C ILE A 99 4.05 5.63 24.11
N PRO A 100 4.07 4.46 24.79
CA PRO A 100 4.96 3.34 24.46
C PRO A 100 4.43 2.57 23.22
N SER A 101 4.49 3.20 22.07
CA SER A 101 4.08 2.62 20.79
C SER A 101 4.94 3.19 19.67
N PRO A 102 5.51 2.36 18.78
CA PRO A 102 6.33 2.85 17.67
C PRO A 102 5.50 3.50 16.54
N LEU A 103 4.17 3.33 16.56
CA LEU A 103 3.26 3.84 15.52
C LEU A 103 1.92 4.25 16.11
N TRP A 104 1.26 5.19 15.45
CA TRP A 104 -0.11 5.55 15.77
C TRP A 104 -1.08 4.39 15.46
N SER A 105 -1.36 3.59 16.46
CA SER A 105 -2.42 2.58 16.47
C SER A 105 -3.68 3.14 17.13
N ARG A 106 -4.83 2.46 16.97
CA ARG A 106 -6.06 2.85 17.69
C ARG A 106 -5.85 2.90 19.20
N ARG A 107 -4.99 2.02 19.75
CA ARG A 107 -4.65 2.01 21.18
C ARG A 107 -3.77 3.19 21.55
N ALA A 108 -2.74 3.49 20.76
CA ALA A 108 -1.87 4.65 20.99
C ALA A 108 -2.68 5.96 20.97
N VAL A 109 -3.63 6.11 20.04
CA VAL A 109 -4.53 7.27 20.01
C VAL A 109 -5.50 7.28 21.20
N GLN A 110 -5.96 6.12 21.67
CA GLN A 110 -6.76 6.00 22.91
C GLN A 110 -5.96 6.49 24.11
N ASP A 111 -4.70 6.10 24.21
CA ASP A 111 -3.82 6.52 25.30
C ASP A 111 -3.54 8.03 25.22
N LEU A 112 -3.35 8.59 24.02
CA LEU A 112 -3.22 10.03 23.80
C LEU A 112 -4.47 10.78 24.29
N ILE A 113 -5.67 10.32 23.91
CA ILE A 113 -6.93 10.95 24.35
C ILE A 113 -7.05 10.93 25.87
N ARG A 114 -6.64 9.82 26.49
CA ARG A 114 -6.67 9.68 27.96
C ARG A 114 -5.64 10.60 28.62
N SER A 115 -4.43 10.71 28.10
CA SER A 115 -3.38 11.57 28.69
C SER A 115 -3.72 13.06 28.54
N GLU A 116 -4.22 13.48 27.37
CA GLU A 116 -4.52 14.89 27.10
C GLU A 116 -5.79 15.39 27.79
N TYR A 117 -6.83 14.55 27.87
CA TYR A 117 -8.18 14.99 28.30
C TYR A 117 -8.81 14.14 29.40
N GLY A 118 -8.15 13.09 29.88
CA GLY A 118 -8.70 12.17 30.87
C GLY A 118 -9.91 11.35 30.37
N ILE A 119 -10.19 11.37 29.06
CA ILE A 119 -11.37 10.72 28.48
C ILE A 119 -11.08 9.24 28.23
N ALA A 120 -11.84 8.36 28.89
CA ALA A 120 -11.81 6.92 28.62
C ALA A 120 -12.73 6.60 27.43
N MET A 121 -12.14 6.41 26.25
CA MET A 121 -12.87 6.13 25.01
C MET A 121 -12.64 4.67 24.57
N PRO A 122 -13.70 3.91 24.18
CA PRO A 122 -13.52 2.59 23.60
C PRO A 122 -12.69 2.61 22.32
N VAL A 123 -11.80 1.63 22.12
CA VAL A 123 -10.91 1.53 20.93
C VAL A 123 -11.70 1.54 19.61
N ARG A 124 -12.93 0.98 19.60
CA ARG A 124 -13.83 1.04 18.45
C ARG A 124 -14.20 2.47 18.11
N THR A 125 -14.58 3.26 19.12
CA THR A 125 -14.95 4.68 18.97
C THR A 125 -13.76 5.51 18.47
N VAL A 126 -12.55 5.25 18.96
CA VAL A 126 -11.32 5.87 18.44
C VAL A 126 -11.17 5.56 16.94
N GLY A 127 -11.44 4.31 16.51
CA GLY A 127 -11.42 3.94 15.11
C GLY A 127 -12.40 4.73 14.24
N GLU A 128 -13.59 5.05 14.77
CA GLU A 128 -14.58 5.90 14.08
C GLU A 128 -14.12 7.36 13.98
N TYR A 129 -13.46 7.89 15.02
CA TYR A 129 -12.85 9.21 14.98
C TYR A 129 -11.74 9.26 13.93
N LEU A 130 -10.80 8.31 13.95
CA LEU A 130 -9.71 8.25 12.96
C LEU A 130 -10.25 8.18 11.52
N LYS A 131 -11.26 7.34 11.26
CA LYS A 131 -11.91 7.27 9.95
C LYS A 131 -12.55 8.61 9.53
N ARG A 132 -13.23 9.28 10.46
CA ARG A 132 -13.85 10.59 10.23
C ARG A 132 -12.83 11.68 9.95
N TRP A 133 -11.66 11.61 10.60
CA TRP A 133 -10.53 12.51 10.39
C TRP A 133 -9.73 12.20 9.13
N GLY A 134 -10.09 11.16 8.37
CA GLY A 134 -9.42 10.78 7.13
C GLY A 134 -8.22 9.85 7.29
N TYR A 135 -7.93 9.37 8.51
CA TYR A 135 -6.86 8.41 8.72
C TYR A 135 -7.27 7.01 8.29
N THR A 136 -6.38 6.32 7.60
CA THR A 136 -6.56 4.93 7.17
C THR A 136 -5.39 4.08 7.65
N ALA A 137 -5.67 2.84 8.03
CA ALA A 137 -4.62 1.90 8.40
C ALA A 137 -3.72 1.62 7.19
N LYS A 138 -2.42 1.87 7.35
CA LYS A 138 -1.40 1.63 6.33
C LYS A 138 -0.36 0.64 6.86
N LYS A 139 0.19 -0.18 5.96
CA LYS A 139 1.37 -0.96 6.29
C LYS A 139 2.54 0.01 6.49
N PRO A 140 3.25 -0.04 7.63
CA PRO A 140 4.33 0.91 7.89
C PRO A 140 5.46 0.71 6.88
N ARG A 141 6.01 1.82 6.41
CA ARG A 141 7.29 1.84 5.72
C ARG A 141 8.39 1.74 6.77
N ARG A 142 9.33 0.82 6.57
CA ARG A 142 10.47 0.67 7.47
C ARG A 142 11.56 1.64 7.01
N HIS A 143 11.99 2.52 7.89
CA HIS A 143 13.22 3.29 7.76
C HIS A 143 14.25 2.74 8.74
N ALA A 144 15.47 2.54 8.29
CA ALA A 144 16.56 2.22 9.19
C ALA A 144 16.85 3.45 10.07
N ARG A 145 17.01 3.25 11.39
CA ARG A 145 17.36 4.36 12.30
C ARG A 145 18.69 5.02 11.93
N ASP A 146 19.60 4.23 11.34
CA ASP A 146 20.96 4.64 10.98
C ASP A 146 21.06 5.17 9.53
N GLN A 147 19.93 5.40 8.86
CA GLN A 147 19.91 6.03 7.53
C GLN A 147 20.26 7.52 7.68
N ASP A 148 21.21 7.97 6.87
CA ASP A 148 21.59 9.38 6.79
C ASP A 148 20.75 10.09 5.70
N PRO A 149 19.84 11.01 6.09
CA PRO A 149 19.04 11.77 5.13
C PRO A 149 19.86 12.62 4.17
N ASP A 150 21.03 13.12 4.61
CA ASP A 150 21.90 13.94 3.78
C ASP A 150 22.59 13.10 2.70
N GLU A 151 23.02 11.86 3.02
CA GLU A 151 23.52 10.91 2.02
C GLU A 151 22.42 10.59 0.98
N VAL A 152 21.18 10.39 1.41
CA VAL A 152 20.03 10.13 0.52
C VAL A 152 19.77 11.33 -0.38
N ASN A 153 19.70 12.54 0.19
CA ASN A 153 19.48 13.77 -0.58
C ASN A 153 20.61 14.02 -1.59
N LYS A 154 21.86 13.79 -1.18
CA LYS A 154 23.04 13.89 -2.07
C LYS A 154 22.98 12.87 -3.20
N TRP A 155 22.53 11.63 -2.90
CA TRP A 155 22.33 10.61 -3.92
C TRP A 155 21.34 11.06 -4.98
N LEU A 156 20.15 11.46 -4.54
CA LEU A 156 19.05 11.82 -5.43
C LEU A 156 19.32 13.08 -6.27
N ASN A 157 19.95 14.10 -5.67
CA ASN A 157 20.10 15.40 -6.31
C ASN A 157 21.45 15.62 -7.00
N GLU A 158 22.48 14.83 -6.65
CA GLU A 158 23.83 15.04 -7.18
C GLU A 158 24.43 13.77 -7.77
N THR A 159 24.56 12.70 -6.95
CA THR A 159 25.36 11.52 -7.31
C THR A 159 24.74 10.76 -8.48
N TYR A 160 23.46 10.39 -8.37
CA TYR A 160 22.78 9.67 -9.44
C TYR A 160 22.62 10.50 -10.72
N PRO A 161 22.20 11.79 -10.67
CA PRO A 161 22.11 12.59 -11.89
C PRO A 161 23.46 12.77 -12.63
N LYS A 162 24.59 12.84 -11.88
CA LYS A 162 25.94 12.85 -12.48
C LYS A 162 26.27 11.52 -13.11
N LEU A 163 25.96 10.41 -12.42
CA LEU A 163 26.15 9.06 -12.92
C LEU A 163 25.34 8.82 -14.19
N ALA A 164 24.06 9.18 -14.21
CA ALA A 164 23.18 9.00 -15.35
C ALA A 164 23.67 9.77 -16.59
N ARG A 165 24.13 11.02 -16.42
CA ARG A 165 24.75 11.78 -17.51
C ARG A 165 26.01 11.11 -18.03
N LYS A 166 26.92 10.72 -17.12
CA LYS A 166 28.15 10.03 -17.49
C LYS A 166 27.89 8.74 -18.26
N ALA A 167 26.93 7.94 -17.78
CA ALA A 167 26.53 6.70 -18.45
C ALA A 167 25.95 6.96 -19.85
N SER A 168 25.13 7.98 -20.00
CA SER A 168 24.58 8.39 -21.30
C SER A 168 25.67 8.84 -22.27
N GLU A 169 26.63 9.66 -21.82
CA GLU A 169 27.78 10.14 -22.63
C GLU A 169 28.70 8.99 -23.07
N GLU A 170 28.91 8.00 -22.21
CA GLU A 170 29.73 6.82 -22.50
C GLU A 170 28.96 5.69 -23.24
N GLY A 171 27.63 5.83 -23.41
CA GLY A 171 26.77 4.77 -23.94
C GLY A 171 26.77 3.52 -23.06
N ALA A 172 26.86 3.72 -21.74
CA ALA A 172 26.95 2.67 -20.72
C ALA A 172 25.58 2.30 -20.14
N ASP A 173 25.46 1.07 -19.67
CA ASP A 173 24.28 0.57 -18.99
C ASP A 173 24.37 0.86 -17.48
N ILE A 174 23.26 1.26 -16.85
CA ILE A 174 23.16 1.35 -15.38
C ILE A 174 22.31 0.16 -14.90
N LEU A 175 22.87 -0.64 -13.99
CA LEU A 175 22.19 -1.78 -13.40
C LEU A 175 22.11 -1.61 -11.88
N TRP A 176 20.95 -1.93 -11.30
CA TRP A 176 20.72 -2.04 -9.86
C TRP A 176 20.80 -3.49 -9.45
N CYS A 177 21.61 -3.78 -8.44
CA CYS A 177 21.92 -5.13 -7.99
C CYS A 177 21.57 -5.32 -6.53
N ASP A 178 21.03 -6.49 -6.21
CA ASP A 178 20.72 -6.88 -4.82
C ASP A 178 20.74 -8.39 -4.64
N GLU A 179 20.87 -8.83 -3.39
CA GLU A 179 20.78 -10.22 -2.98
C GLU A 179 19.46 -10.51 -2.28
N THR A 180 18.87 -11.64 -2.62
CA THR A 180 17.67 -12.09 -1.94
C THR A 180 17.71 -13.56 -1.57
N GLY A 181 17.06 -13.90 -0.47
CA GLY A 181 16.78 -15.28 -0.10
C GLY A 181 15.31 -15.57 -0.21
N VAL A 182 14.95 -16.50 -1.06
CA VAL A 182 13.59 -17.00 -1.20
C VAL A 182 13.43 -18.25 -0.34
N ALA A 183 12.48 -18.22 0.60
CA ALA A 183 12.18 -19.33 1.49
C ALA A 183 10.87 -20.02 1.07
N ALA A 184 10.83 -21.33 1.20
CA ALA A 184 9.68 -22.14 0.82
C ALA A 184 8.50 -22.00 1.79
N ASP A 185 8.76 -21.70 3.06
CA ASP A 185 7.79 -21.62 4.15
C ASP A 185 7.17 -20.21 4.33
N ALA A 186 7.59 -19.25 3.54
CA ALA A 186 7.08 -17.89 3.63
C ALA A 186 5.69 -17.73 2.98
N TYR A 187 4.65 -18.37 3.52
CA TYR A 187 3.26 -18.24 3.04
C TYR A 187 2.52 -17.11 3.78
N PRO A 188 2.15 -16.00 3.12
CA PRO A 188 1.44 -14.88 3.74
C PRO A 188 -0.05 -14.88 3.39
N GLY A 189 -0.69 -16.03 3.29
CA GLY A 189 -2.09 -16.15 2.91
C GLY A 189 -3.03 -16.29 4.10
N PHE A 190 -4.32 -16.00 3.87
CA PHE A 190 -5.42 -16.38 4.75
C PHE A 190 -6.11 -17.60 4.13
N GLY A 191 -6.34 -18.64 4.95
CA GLY A 191 -7.16 -19.79 4.58
C GLY A 191 -8.54 -19.69 5.21
N TYR A 192 -9.57 -20.19 4.53
CA TYR A 192 -10.90 -20.32 5.11
C TYR A 192 -11.03 -21.63 5.87
N ALA A 193 -11.61 -21.56 7.06
CA ALA A 193 -12.01 -22.71 7.86
C ALA A 193 -13.41 -22.44 8.44
N ARG A 194 -14.06 -23.46 8.97
CA ARG A 194 -15.34 -23.27 9.68
C ARG A 194 -15.13 -22.41 10.91
N GLU A 195 -16.15 -21.67 11.31
CA GLU A 195 -16.13 -20.84 12.52
C GLU A 195 -15.68 -21.69 13.73
N GLY A 196 -14.75 -21.15 14.51
CA GLY A 196 -14.14 -21.86 15.65
C GLY A 196 -12.99 -22.80 15.26
N GLN A 197 -12.72 -23.02 13.99
CA GLN A 197 -11.57 -23.81 13.52
C GLN A 197 -10.47 -22.92 12.94
N ARG A 198 -9.23 -23.43 12.92
CA ARG A 198 -8.10 -22.77 12.25
C ARG A 198 -7.79 -23.49 10.96
N ALA A 199 -7.56 -22.73 9.90
CA ALA A 199 -7.00 -23.29 8.68
C ALA A 199 -5.61 -23.84 8.97
N THR A 200 -5.36 -25.09 8.56
CA THR A 200 -4.08 -25.78 8.76
C THR A 200 -3.33 -25.79 7.43
N LEU A 201 -2.07 -25.44 7.46
CA LEU A 201 -1.16 -25.51 6.32
C LEU A 201 -0.03 -26.48 6.69
N GLU A 202 0.14 -27.52 5.91
CA GLU A 202 1.32 -28.39 6.01
C GLU A 202 2.49 -27.69 5.33
N VAL A 203 3.48 -27.30 6.13
CA VAL A 203 4.70 -26.68 5.62
C VAL A 203 5.80 -27.73 5.44
N PRO A 204 6.57 -27.68 4.35
CA PRO A 204 7.73 -28.55 4.18
C PRO A 204 8.75 -28.32 5.30
N LYS A 205 9.71 -29.24 5.43
CA LYS A 205 10.78 -29.16 6.45
C LYS A 205 11.30 -27.73 6.55
N PRO A 206 11.43 -27.15 7.78
CA PRO A 206 11.90 -25.81 7.97
C PRO A 206 13.26 -25.60 7.31
N HIS A 207 13.48 -24.39 6.76
CA HIS A 207 14.74 -23.91 6.18
C HIS A 207 15.08 -24.30 4.74
N ILE A 208 14.11 -24.69 3.91
CA ILE A 208 14.34 -24.69 2.46
C ILE A 208 14.44 -23.23 1.99
N ARG A 209 15.65 -22.82 1.64
CA ARG A 209 15.95 -21.48 1.12
C ARG A 209 16.92 -21.58 -0.06
N ILE A 210 16.69 -20.75 -1.06
CA ILE A 210 17.60 -20.52 -2.20
C ILE A 210 17.97 -19.05 -2.19
N ASN A 211 19.26 -18.78 -2.28
CA ASN A 211 19.77 -17.44 -2.43
C ASN A 211 19.98 -17.10 -3.91
N MET A 212 19.73 -15.87 -4.25
CA MET A 212 19.86 -15.33 -5.59
C MET A 212 20.49 -13.94 -5.50
N ILE A 213 21.30 -13.60 -6.48
CA ILE A 213 21.71 -12.24 -6.80
C ILE A 213 21.15 -11.89 -8.15
N SER A 214 20.64 -10.68 -8.30
CA SER A 214 20.11 -10.16 -9.56
C SER A 214 20.63 -8.76 -9.84
N ALA A 215 20.51 -8.36 -11.09
CA ALA A 215 20.76 -7.00 -11.54
C ALA A 215 19.77 -6.65 -12.66
N ILE A 216 19.13 -5.49 -12.54
CA ILE A 216 18.15 -4.98 -13.50
C ILE A 216 18.50 -3.57 -13.96
N SER A 217 18.08 -3.22 -15.17
CA SER A 217 18.16 -1.84 -15.66
C SER A 217 16.79 -1.24 -15.91
N ASN A 218 16.73 0.08 -15.98
CA ASN A 218 15.55 0.83 -16.38
C ASN A 218 15.22 0.71 -17.88
N GLU A 219 16.06 0.03 -18.66
CA GLU A 219 15.82 -0.36 -20.05
C GLU A 219 15.31 -1.81 -20.19
N GLY A 220 15.01 -2.47 -19.07
CA GLY A 220 14.45 -3.83 -19.06
C GLY A 220 15.48 -4.97 -19.10
N LEU A 221 16.79 -4.67 -18.95
CA LEU A 221 17.79 -5.71 -18.80
C LEU A 221 17.60 -6.44 -17.48
N LEU A 222 17.79 -7.76 -17.50
CA LEU A 222 17.78 -8.61 -16.32
C LEU A 222 18.93 -9.61 -16.39
N ARG A 223 19.67 -9.74 -15.31
CA ARG A 223 20.67 -10.79 -15.08
C ARG A 223 20.50 -11.37 -13.70
N PHE A 224 20.68 -12.66 -13.53
CA PHE A 224 20.55 -13.29 -12.22
C PHE A 224 21.42 -14.55 -12.10
N MET A 225 21.68 -14.92 -10.85
CA MET A 225 22.39 -16.13 -10.47
C MET A 225 21.86 -16.67 -9.14
N THR A 226 21.46 -17.94 -9.11
CA THR A 226 21.17 -18.62 -7.83
C THR A 226 22.46 -19.23 -7.28
N TYR A 227 22.64 -19.16 -5.96
CA TYR A 227 23.83 -19.67 -5.29
C TYR A 227 23.50 -20.35 -3.96
N LYS A 228 24.47 -21.11 -3.41
CA LYS A 228 24.38 -21.79 -2.12
C LYS A 228 25.20 -21.05 -1.08
N GLY A 229 24.76 -21.08 0.17
CA GLY A 229 25.43 -20.40 1.28
C GLY A 229 25.22 -18.90 1.30
N ASN A 230 26.07 -18.19 2.04
CA ASN A 230 26.02 -16.72 2.14
C ASN A 230 26.84 -16.10 1.01
N MET A 231 26.48 -14.87 0.60
CA MET A 231 27.28 -14.10 -0.36
C MET A 231 28.67 -13.85 0.20
N ASN A 232 29.67 -14.00 -0.67
CA ASN A 232 31.07 -13.70 -0.40
C ASN A 232 31.74 -13.15 -1.65
N GLY A 233 32.97 -12.65 -1.53
CA GLY A 233 33.70 -12.04 -2.63
C GLY A 233 33.86 -12.94 -3.85
N ALA A 234 34.11 -14.23 -3.68
CA ALA A 234 34.26 -15.18 -4.80
C ALA A 234 32.95 -15.40 -5.57
N LEU A 235 31.81 -15.50 -4.86
CA LEU A 235 30.49 -15.59 -5.49
C LEU A 235 30.13 -14.29 -6.22
N PHE A 236 30.45 -13.14 -5.63
CA PHE A 236 30.23 -11.85 -6.25
C PHE A 236 31.08 -11.67 -7.51
N LEU A 237 32.37 -12.01 -7.45
CA LEU A 237 33.23 -12.04 -8.64
C LEU A 237 32.71 -12.98 -9.74
N GLY A 238 32.19 -14.13 -9.36
CA GLY A 238 31.53 -15.05 -10.29
C GLY A 238 30.31 -14.42 -10.98
N PHE A 239 29.53 -13.60 -10.26
CA PHE A 239 28.40 -12.85 -10.81
C PHE A 239 28.88 -11.72 -11.73
N LEU A 240 29.84 -10.89 -11.30
CA LEU A 240 30.43 -9.81 -12.11
C LEU A 240 30.99 -10.36 -13.44
N GLY A 241 31.73 -11.49 -13.39
CA GLY A 241 32.22 -12.14 -14.59
C GLY A 241 31.11 -12.62 -15.53
N ARG A 242 29.95 -13.00 -15.01
CA ARG A 242 28.75 -13.32 -15.83
C ARG A 242 28.13 -12.08 -16.45
N LEU A 243 28.05 -10.98 -15.72
CA LEU A 243 27.57 -9.71 -16.24
C LEU A 243 28.39 -9.28 -17.43
N LEU A 244 29.72 -9.28 -17.32
CA LEU A 244 30.62 -8.86 -18.38
C LEU A 244 30.61 -9.76 -19.64
N ARG A 245 30.35 -11.07 -19.49
CA ARG A 245 30.23 -11.98 -20.66
C ARG A 245 29.05 -11.66 -21.56
N GLY A 246 27.96 -11.11 -20.98
CA GLY A 246 26.77 -10.75 -21.74
C GLY A 246 26.66 -9.25 -22.06
N ALA A 247 27.67 -8.46 -21.68
CA ALA A 247 27.64 -7.00 -21.83
C ALA A 247 28.37 -6.57 -23.09
N THR A 248 27.70 -5.76 -23.90
CA THR A 248 28.26 -5.08 -25.08
C THR A 248 28.66 -3.63 -24.78
N ARG A 249 28.16 -3.09 -23.68
CA ARG A 249 28.42 -1.74 -23.18
C ARG A 249 29.12 -1.80 -21.83
N LYS A 250 29.75 -0.72 -21.42
CA LYS A 250 30.20 -0.54 -20.02
C LYS A 250 29.04 -0.59 -19.06
N ILE A 251 29.24 -1.12 -17.86
CA ILE A 251 28.24 -1.25 -16.82
C ILE A 251 28.59 -0.37 -15.64
N TYR A 252 27.66 0.47 -15.22
CA TYR A 252 27.63 1.07 -13.87
C TYR A 252 26.72 0.22 -12.99
N LEU A 253 27.31 -0.56 -12.07
CA LEU A 253 26.59 -1.46 -11.19
C LEU A 253 26.31 -0.78 -9.86
N ILE A 254 25.07 -0.44 -9.59
CA ILE A 254 24.62 0.13 -8.33
C ILE A 254 24.29 -1.03 -7.38
N ALA A 255 24.93 -1.07 -6.21
CA ALA A 255 24.68 -2.09 -5.19
C ALA A 255 24.78 -1.50 -3.79
N ASP A 256 24.30 -2.25 -2.79
CA ASP A 256 24.48 -1.89 -1.39
C ASP A 256 25.95 -2.03 -0.94
N ARG A 257 26.25 -1.59 0.27
CA ARG A 257 27.58 -1.66 0.87
C ARG A 257 27.83 -2.96 1.63
N LEU A 258 27.39 -4.10 1.08
CA LEU A 258 27.68 -5.41 1.68
C LEU A 258 29.19 -5.66 1.70
N LYS A 259 29.73 -6.16 2.82
CA LYS A 259 31.17 -6.47 2.96
C LYS A 259 31.70 -7.39 1.86
N ALA A 260 30.87 -8.27 1.32
CA ALA A 260 31.22 -9.14 0.21
C ALA A 260 31.56 -8.39 -1.10
N HIS A 261 31.04 -7.17 -1.26
CA HIS A 261 31.26 -6.32 -2.43
C HIS A 261 32.55 -5.51 -2.35
N ASP A 262 33.17 -5.44 -1.18
CA ASP A 262 34.35 -4.62 -0.91
C ASP A 262 35.54 -5.43 -0.36
N THR A 263 35.71 -6.67 -0.81
CA THR A 263 36.90 -7.46 -0.48
C THR A 263 38.11 -7.00 -1.32
N ALA A 264 39.32 -7.32 -0.86
CA ALA A 264 40.54 -6.95 -1.58
C ALA A 264 40.54 -7.51 -3.03
N GLU A 265 40.08 -8.74 -3.19
CA GLU A 265 40.01 -9.42 -4.49
C GLU A 265 39.00 -8.76 -5.42
N VAL A 266 37.84 -8.32 -4.86
CA VAL A 266 36.80 -7.60 -5.62
C VAL A 266 37.32 -6.24 -6.08
N ARG A 267 37.96 -5.49 -5.18
CA ARG A 267 38.57 -4.20 -5.54
C ARG A 267 39.64 -4.33 -6.61
N GLN A 268 40.53 -5.32 -6.49
CA GLN A 268 41.55 -5.60 -7.49
C GLN A 268 40.91 -5.91 -8.84
N TRP A 269 39.95 -6.82 -8.85
CA TRP A 269 39.27 -7.23 -10.09
C TRP A 269 38.53 -6.07 -10.76
N LEU A 270 37.84 -5.21 -9.99
CA LEU A 270 37.19 -4.03 -10.52
C LEU A 270 38.20 -3.04 -11.10
N ALA A 271 39.36 -2.87 -10.48
CA ALA A 271 40.42 -2.01 -11.00
C ALA A 271 40.98 -2.51 -12.35
N GLU A 272 41.11 -3.83 -12.52
CA GLU A 272 41.52 -4.49 -13.77
C GLU A 272 40.47 -4.38 -14.88
N HIS A 273 39.21 -4.17 -14.55
CA HIS A 273 38.07 -4.13 -15.50
C HIS A 273 37.36 -2.77 -15.52
N LYS A 274 38.00 -1.69 -15.04
CA LYS A 274 37.40 -0.36 -14.88
C LYS A 274 36.82 0.28 -16.15
N ASP A 275 37.35 -0.13 -17.31
CA ASP A 275 36.87 0.27 -18.63
C ASP A 275 35.54 -0.41 -19.00
N ARG A 276 35.18 -1.51 -18.33
CA ARG A 276 34.01 -2.33 -18.63
C ARG A 276 32.96 -2.33 -17.53
N ILE A 277 33.35 -2.15 -16.25
CA ILE A 277 32.43 -2.12 -15.11
C ILE A 277 32.94 -1.21 -14.01
N GLU A 278 32.02 -0.47 -13.41
CA GLU A 278 32.28 0.37 -12.25
C GLU A 278 31.20 0.09 -11.19
N LEU A 279 31.60 -0.22 -9.97
CA LEU A 279 30.70 -0.44 -8.85
C LEU A 279 30.40 0.89 -8.16
N VAL A 280 29.11 1.22 -8.03
CA VAL A 280 28.63 2.47 -7.44
C VAL A 280 27.82 2.13 -6.18
N PRO A 281 28.31 2.48 -4.99
CA PRO A 281 27.60 2.15 -3.77
C PRO A 281 26.38 3.06 -3.53
N LEU A 282 25.27 2.45 -3.13
CA LEU A 282 24.09 3.16 -2.62
C LEU A 282 24.41 3.85 -1.29
N PRO A 283 23.63 4.87 -0.89
CA PRO A 283 23.65 5.40 0.46
C PRO A 283 23.44 4.31 1.50
N THR A 284 24.08 4.44 2.64
CA THR A 284 24.02 3.45 3.72
C THR A 284 22.59 3.27 4.22
N TYR A 285 22.19 2.04 4.46
CA TYR A 285 20.85 1.68 4.96
C TYR A 285 19.66 2.22 4.14
N SER A 286 19.81 2.31 2.81
CA SER A 286 18.77 2.84 1.91
C SER A 286 18.29 1.81 0.86
N PRO A 287 17.78 0.65 1.29
CA PRO A 287 17.31 -0.40 0.35
C PRO A 287 16.14 0.06 -0.52
N GLU A 288 15.34 1.03 -0.05
CA GLU A 288 14.22 1.58 -0.81
C GLU A 288 14.65 2.33 -2.07
N LEU A 289 15.91 2.74 -2.17
CA LEU A 289 16.48 3.35 -3.37
C LEU A 289 16.98 2.30 -4.38
N ASN A 290 16.97 1.01 -4.01
CA ASN A 290 17.38 -0.06 -4.90
C ASN A 290 16.17 -0.60 -5.68
N ALA A 291 16.18 -0.44 -7.00
CA ALA A 291 15.09 -0.93 -7.86
C ALA A 291 14.99 -2.47 -7.85
N ASP A 292 16.09 -3.20 -7.63
CA ASP A 292 16.09 -4.66 -7.60
C ASP A 292 15.33 -5.25 -6.39
N GLU A 293 15.12 -4.46 -5.32
CA GLU A 293 14.25 -4.85 -4.19
C GLU A 293 12.79 -5.13 -4.63
N TYR A 294 12.31 -4.44 -5.67
CA TYR A 294 10.95 -4.67 -6.19
C TYR A 294 10.86 -5.97 -6.98
N LEU A 295 11.89 -6.32 -7.74
CA LEU A 295 12.05 -7.64 -8.33
C LEU A 295 12.09 -8.72 -7.23
N ASN A 296 12.86 -8.48 -6.16
CA ASN A 296 12.98 -9.38 -5.03
C ASN A 296 11.64 -9.60 -4.30
N ASN A 297 10.80 -8.58 -4.22
CA ASN A 297 9.45 -8.69 -3.65
C ASN A 297 8.51 -9.44 -4.59
N ASP A 298 8.61 -9.21 -5.90
CA ASP A 298 7.77 -9.88 -6.90
C ASP A 298 8.07 -11.39 -6.95
N ILE A 299 9.34 -11.80 -6.99
CA ILE A 299 9.70 -13.23 -6.96
C ILE A 299 9.23 -13.92 -5.69
N LYS A 300 9.37 -13.27 -4.52
CA LYS A 300 8.86 -13.79 -3.25
C LYS A 300 7.33 -13.96 -3.30
N GLY A 301 6.62 -13.01 -3.91
CA GLY A 301 5.17 -13.08 -4.12
C GLY A 301 4.76 -14.22 -5.06
N ASN A 302 5.44 -14.34 -6.19
CA ASN A 302 5.15 -15.37 -7.20
C ASN A 302 5.43 -16.80 -6.70
N VAL A 303 6.58 -17.03 -6.05
CA VAL A 303 6.89 -18.36 -5.48
C VAL A 303 5.80 -18.79 -4.50
N LYS A 304 5.27 -17.86 -3.72
CA LYS A 304 4.15 -18.13 -2.79
C LYS A 304 2.84 -18.48 -3.50
N ALA A 305 2.57 -17.89 -4.65
CA ALA A 305 1.36 -18.13 -5.41
C ALA A 305 1.32 -19.53 -6.07
N PHE A 306 2.48 -20.14 -6.35
CA PHE A 306 2.58 -21.47 -6.95
C PHE A 306 2.50 -22.65 -5.96
N GLY A 307 2.30 -22.35 -4.66
CA GLY A 307 2.23 -23.36 -3.60
C GLY A 307 3.54 -23.49 -2.82
N LEU A 308 3.59 -24.51 -1.94
CA LEU A 308 4.76 -24.74 -1.08
C LEU A 308 5.71 -25.76 -1.72
N PRO A 309 6.87 -25.36 -2.24
CA PRO A 309 7.86 -26.28 -2.78
C PRO A 309 8.36 -27.24 -1.68
N GLN A 310 8.37 -28.52 -1.97
CA GLN A 310 8.66 -29.57 -0.98
C GLN A 310 10.17 -29.82 -0.79
N ASN A 311 10.99 -29.35 -1.72
CA ASN A 311 12.44 -29.51 -1.70
C ASN A 311 13.15 -28.33 -2.38
N LYS A 312 14.51 -28.29 -2.25
CA LYS A 312 15.33 -27.22 -2.82
C LYS A 312 15.31 -27.18 -4.35
N GLU A 313 15.17 -28.34 -4.97
CA GLU A 313 15.12 -28.48 -6.43
C GLU A 313 13.84 -27.86 -7.01
N GLU A 314 12.72 -28.12 -6.39
CA GLU A 314 11.43 -27.49 -6.76
C GLU A 314 11.47 -25.98 -6.54
N LEU A 315 11.94 -25.51 -5.39
CA LEU A 315 12.08 -24.08 -5.13
C LEU A 315 13.00 -23.41 -6.14
N ARG A 316 14.14 -24.05 -6.49
CA ARG A 316 15.05 -23.53 -7.52
C ARG A 316 14.39 -23.49 -8.89
N SER A 317 13.64 -24.53 -9.25
CA SER A 317 12.90 -24.59 -10.51
C SER A 317 11.87 -23.47 -10.63
N LEU A 318 11.11 -23.22 -9.57
CA LEU A 318 10.14 -22.12 -9.52
C LEU A 318 10.81 -20.75 -9.71
N ILE A 319 11.90 -20.49 -8.97
CA ILE A 319 12.71 -19.27 -9.11
C ILE A 319 13.21 -19.11 -10.54
N GLN A 320 13.83 -20.15 -11.10
CA GLN A 320 14.38 -20.10 -12.45
C GLN A 320 13.30 -19.91 -13.52
N THR A 321 12.16 -20.55 -13.36
CA THR A 321 11.00 -20.41 -14.28
C THR A 321 10.49 -18.98 -14.28
N PHE A 322 10.28 -18.40 -13.08
CA PHE A 322 9.87 -17.01 -12.94
C PHE A 322 10.89 -16.04 -13.58
N MET A 323 12.17 -16.20 -13.22
CA MET A 323 13.22 -15.31 -13.72
C MET A 323 13.41 -15.43 -15.23
N ARG A 324 13.32 -16.66 -15.80
CA ARG A 324 13.35 -16.86 -17.25
C ARG A 324 12.17 -16.22 -17.96
N LYS A 325 10.99 -16.27 -17.36
CA LYS A 325 9.80 -15.58 -17.89
C LYS A 325 10.04 -14.06 -17.93
N LEU A 326 10.62 -13.49 -16.88
CA LEU A 326 10.92 -12.06 -16.81
C LEU A 326 11.97 -11.61 -17.87
N LEU A 327 12.92 -12.47 -18.25
CA LEU A 327 13.86 -12.18 -19.35
C LEU A 327 13.17 -11.87 -20.68
N HIS A 328 11.95 -12.35 -20.88
CA HIS A 328 11.13 -12.11 -22.06
C HIS A 328 10.07 -11.02 -21.85
N LEU A 329 10.11 -10.31 -20.71
CA LEU A 329 9.15 -9.28 -20.32
C LEU A 329 9.89 -8.00 -19.88
N PRO A 330 10.63 -7.33 -20.77
CA PRO A 330 11.42 -6.14 -20.43
C PRO A 330 10.54 -5.03 -19.84
N ASP A 331 9.31 -4.82 -20.36
CA ASP A 331 8.38 -3.82 -19.85
C ASP A 331 8.00 -4.08 -18.38
N HIS A 332 7.89 -5.36 -17.99
CA HIS A 332 7.65 -5.70 -16.58
C HIS A 332 8.85 -5.33 -15.70
N VAL A 333 10.07 -5.57 -16.15
CA VAL A 333 11.29 -5.15 -15.44
C VAL A 333 11.36 -3.63 -15.34
N MET A 334 11.06 -2.91 -16.41
CA MET A 334 10.98 -1.43 -16.42
C MET A 334 9.93 -0.91 -15.42
N SER A 335 8.82 -1.63 -15.24
CA SER A 335 7.75 -1.21 -14.33
C SER A 335 8.19 -1.13 -12.87
N TYR A 336 9.23 -1.84 -12.45
CA TYR A 336 9.77 -1.72 -11.09
C TYR A 336 10.29 -0.31 -10.80
N PHE A 337 10.79 0.39 -11.81
CA PHE A 337 11.30 1.77 -11.69
C PHE A 337 10.20 2.83 -11.60
N LEU A 338 8.93 2.47 -11.83
CA LEU A 338 7.79 3.37 -11.66
C LEU A 338 7.37 3.55 -10.19
N HIS A 339 7.95 2.75 -9.27
CA HIS A 339 7.65 2.92 -7.86
C HIS A 339 8.21 4.24 -7.33
N PRO A 340 7.43 5.02 -6.52
CA PRO A 340 7.83 6.37 -6.10
C PRO A 340 9.23 6.50 -5.51
N CYS A 341 9.73 5.47 -4.82
CA CYS A 341 11.06 5.51 -4.18
C CYS A 341 12.22 5.38 -5.17
N VAL A 342 12.00 4.79 -6.33
CA VAL A 342 13.01 4.55 -7.37
C VAL A 342 12.68 5.24 -8.69
N ALA A 343 11.60 6.04 -8.72
CA ALA A 343 11.21 6.83 -9.89
C ALA A 343 12.28 7.84 -10.33
N TYR A 344 13.24 8.16 -9.48
CA TYR A 344 14.42 8.97 -9.82
C TYR A 344 15.28 8.34 -10.93
N ALA A 345 15.14 7.04 -11.11
CA ALA A 345 15.88 6.22 -12.07
C ALA A 345 15.06 5.78 -13.29
N ALA A 346 13.77 6.15 -13.35
CA ALA A 346 12.93 5.81 -14.49
C ALA A 346 13.41 6.52 -15.78
N VAL A 347 13.26 5.85 -16.92
CA VAL A 347 13.43 6.50 -18.24
C VAL A 347 12.19 7.37 -18.48
N HIS A 348 12.39 8.64 -18.76
CA HIS A 348 11.35 9.59 -19.11
C HIS A 348 11.24 9.76 -20.64
#